data_0aff55dbc9ed4ce59e750e87f9b9b35e
#
_entry.id   0aff55dbc9ed4ce59e750e87f9b9b35e
#
_cell.length_a   1.000
_cell.length_b   1.000
_cell.length_c   1.000
_cell.angle_alpha   90.00
_cell.angle_beta   90.00
_cell.angle_gamma   90.00
#
_symmetry.space_group_name_H-M   'P 1'
#
loop_
_entity.id
_entity.type
_entity.pdbx_description
1 polymer ?
#
loop_
_entity_poly.entity_id
_entity_poly.type
_entity_poly.pdbx_seq_one_letter_code
_entity_poly.pdbx_strand_id
1 'polypeptide(L)'
;MQESCDVDVPLLLCAGFLAVNGKCFDPAILSALQKQTSPWQRDVVQPLRVVRQKLKSGSYPVQIDKGEALRQSVKAAELSAEKIQLNMMEDATVQVPPSDIQPNLSNLTAVLAMVVDAQSKTALTPEHMKNIQLIATAILDREAVRA
;
A
#
# COMPACT_ATOMS: atom_id res chain seq x y z
N MET A 1 3.39 -8.34 5.85
CA MET A 1 3.55 -6.92 6.24
C MET A 1 2.21 -6.20 6.46
N GLN A 2 1.25 -6.34 5.57
CA GLN A 2 -0.09 -5.75 5.70
C GLN A 2 -0.85 -6.23 6.96
N GLU A 3 -0.71 -7.48 7.33
CA GLU A 3 -1.38 -8.07 8.51
C GLU A 3 -0.70 -7.73 9.84
N SER A 4 0.62 -7.47 9.80
CA SER A 4 1.39 -7.18 11.02
C SER A 4 1.52 -5.70 11.35
N CYS A 5 1.44 -4.81 10.35
CA CYS A 5 1.64 -3.38 10.53
C CYS A 5 0.45 -2.52 10.06
N ASP A 6 -0.62 -3.13 9.55
CA ASP A 6 -1.80 -2.43 8.99
C ASP A 6 -1.44 -1.36 7.94
N VAL A 7 -0.45 -1.68 7.11
CA VAL A 7 0.08 -0.78 6.08
C VAL A 7 -0.95 -0.56 4.96
N ASP A 8 -1.14 0.69 4.58
CA ASP A 8 -1.88 1.08 3.38
C ASP A 8 -1.06 0.72 2.14
N VAL A 9 -1.35 -0.43 1.55
CA VAL A 9 -0.62 -0.95 0.38
C VAL A 9 -0.76 -0.05 -0.84
N PRO A 10 -1.94 0.49 -1.21
CA PRO A 10 -2.04 1.48 -2.26
C PRO A 10 -1.10 2.67 -2.09
N LEU A 11 -0.99 3.22 -0.88
CA LEU A 11 -0.10 4.34 -0.59
C LEU A 11 1.38 3.94 -0.75
N LEU A 12 1.75 2.74 -0.29
CA LEU A 12 3.10 2.19 -0.45
C LEU A 12 3.47 2.03 -1.94
N LEU A 13 2.56 1.49 -2.75
CA LEU A 13 2.75 1.33 -4.19
C LEU A 13 2.85 2.67 -4.92
N CYS A 14 2.04 3.65 -4.55
CA CYS A 14 2.11 4.99 -5.09
C CYS A 14 3.47 5.65 -4.82
N ALA A 15 3.98 5.54 -3.59
CA ALA A 15 5.30 6.05 -3.22
C ALA A 15 6.41 5.39 -4.04
N GLY A 16 6.37 4.06 -4.17
CA GLY A 16 7.30 3.31 -5.01
C GLY A 16 7.26 3.73 -6.48
N PHE A 17 6.07 3.91 -7.03
CA PHE A 17 5.87 4.38 -8.41
C PHE A 17 6.47 5.78 -8.63
N LEU A 18 6.22 6.72 -7.74
CA LEU A 18 6.80 8.06 -7.82
C LEU A 18 8.33 8.01 -7.79
N ALA A 19 8.90 7.25 -6.86
CA ALA A 19 10.34 7.13 -6.70
C ALA A 19 11.03 6.53 -7.93
N VAL A 20 10.49 5.47 -8.54
CA VAL A 20 11.09 4.85 -9.74
C VAL A 20 10.93 5.69 -10.99
N ASN A 21 9.93 6.56 -11.04
CA ASN A 21 9.73 7.48 -12.14
C ASN A 21 10.47 8.82 -11.96
N GLY A 22 11.41 8.89 -11.00
CA GLY A 22 12.21 10.07 -10.77
C GLY A 22 11.43 11.27 -10.28
N LYS A 23 10.31 11.05 -9.59
CA LYS A 23 9.50 12.10 -8.97
C LYS A 23 9.82 12.26 -7.49
N CYS A 24 9.65 13.47 -6.98
CA CYS A 24 9.82 13.75 -5.56
C CYS A 24 8.86 12.92 -4.72
N PHE A 25 9.37 12.38 -3.61
CA PHE A 25 8.55 11.82 -2.55
C PHE A 25 9.19 12.20 -1.21
N ASP A 26 8.55 13.08 -0.50
CA ASP A 26 8.99 13.61 0.79
C ASP A 26 7.84 13.55 1.82
N PRO A 27 8.09 13.89 3.09
CA PRO A 27 7.05 13.89 4.12
C PRO A 27 5.85 14.80 3.81
N ALA A 28 6.04 15.89 3.06
CA ALA A 28 4.96 16.78 2.69
C ALA A 28 4.02 16.13 1.65
N ILE A 29 4.58 15.47 0.65
CA ILE A 29 3.82 14.72 -0.37
C ILE A 29 3.10 13.54 0.28
N LEU A 30 3.77 12.80 1.15
CA LEU A 30 3.17 11.72 1.92
C LEU A 30 1.96 12.21 2.72
N SER A 31 2.12 13.31 3.46
CA SER A 31 1.05 13.91 4.26
C SER A 31 -0.14 14.34 3.40
N ALA A 32 0.11 14.96 2.24
CA ALA A 32 -0.93 15.38 1.31
C ALA A 32 -1.73 14.18 0.76
N LEU A 33 -1.06 13.11 0.35
CA LEU A 33 -1.69 11.88 -0.13
C LEU A 33 -2.51 11.19 0.97
N GLN A 34 -1.96 11.10 2.18
CA GLN A 34 -2.67 10.52 3.33
C GLN A 34 -3.94 11.33 3.66
N LYS A 35 -3.85 12.64 3.69
CA LYS A 35 -5.00 13.51 3.95
C LYS A 35 -6.12 13.31 2.94
N GLN A 36 -5.77 13.11 1.68
CA GLN A 36 -6.73 12.90 0.60
C GLN A 36 -7.38 11.52 0.67
N THR A 37 -6.61 10.47 0.98
CA THR A 37 -7.08 9.08 0.86
C THR A 37 -7.54 8.47 2.19
N SER A 38 -7.13 9.04 3.34
CA SER A 38 -7.45 8.47 4.66
C SER A 38 -8.95 8.28 4.92
N PRO A 39 -9.86 9.19 4.54
CA PRO A 39 -11.30 8.93 4.72
C PRO A 39 -11.77 7.70 3.97
N TRP A 40 -11.35 7.52 2.70
CA TRP A 40 -11.68 6.36 1.90
C TRP A 40 -11.10 5.07 2.48
N GLN A 41 -9.83 5.11 2.87
CA GLN A 41 -9.14 3.97 3.49
C GLN A 41 -9.84 3.53 4.78
N ARG A 42 -10.16 4.47 5.66
CA ARG A 42 -10.79 4.21 6.96
C ARG A 42 -12.23 3.73 6.82
N ASP A 43 -13.02 4.36 5.93
CA ASP A 43 -14.47 4.18 5.90
C ASP A 43 -14.91 3.10 4.90
N VAL A 44 -14.07 2.71 3.96
CA VAL A 44 -14.39 1.72 2.91
C VAL A 44 -13.40 0.56 2.90
N VAL A 45 -12.10 0.79 2.69
CA VAL A 45 -11.12 -0.28 2.51
C VAL A 45 -10.97 -1.11 3.80
N GLN A 46 -10.74 -0.46 4.93
CA GLN A 46 -10.55 -1.14 6.21
C GLN A 46 -11.78 -1.96 6.66
N PRO A 47 -13.00 -1.46 6.59
CA PRO A 47 -14.18 -2.26 6.91
C PRO A 47 -14.31 -3.52 6.05
N LEU A 48 -14.05 -3.44 4.74
CA LEU A 48 -14.06 -4.61 3.85
C LEU A 48 -12.99 -5.63 4.25
N ARG A 49 -11.79 -5.16 4.58
CA ARG A 49 -10.69 -6.02 5.08
C ARG A 49 -11.08 -6.73 6.37
N VAL A 50 -11.65 -6.01 7.32
CA VAL A 50 -12.11 -6.59 8.60
C VAL A 50 -13.16 -7.68 8.37
N VAL A 51 -14.13 -7.44 7.50
CA VAL A 51 -15.17 -8.45 7.16
C VAL A 51 -14.52 -9.67 6.52
N ARG A 52 -13.62 -9.49 5.55
CA ARG A 52 -12.90 -10.59 4.90
C ARG A 52 -12.12 -11.44 5.90
N GLN A 53 -11.42 -10.80 6.84
CA GLN A 53 -10.64 -11.50 7.88
C GLN A 53 -11.54 -12.28 8.83
N LYS A 54 -12.68 -11.72 9.26
CA LYS A 54 -13.65 -12.38 10.11
C LYS A 54 -14.24 -13.61 9.42
N LEU A 55 -14.54 -13.54 8.14
CA LEU A 55 -15.03 -14.67 7.36
C LEU A 55 -13.99 -15.79 7.21
N LYS A 56 -12.70 -15.46 7.22
CA LYS A 56 -11.59 -16.43 7.19
C LYS A 56 -11.50 -17.24 8.48
N SER A 57 -11.86 -16.68 9.62
CA SER A 57 -11.71 -17.32 10.92
C SER A 57 -12.62 -18.55 11.14
N GLY A 58 -13.68 -18.70 10.34
CA GLY A 58 -14.60 -19.84 10.42
C GLY A 58 -15.44 -19.91 11.70
N SER A 59 -15.53 -18.84 12.47
CA SER A 59 -16.18 -18.81 13.80
C SER A 59 -17.69 -18.71 13.75
N TYR A 60 -18.29 -18.70 12.57
CA TYR A 60 -19.72 -18.52 12.37
C TYR A 60 -20.43 -19.82 12.00
N PRO A 61 -21.67 -20.06 12.45
CA PRO A 61 -22.47 -21.24 12.11
C PRO A 61 -23.04 -21.13 10.68
N VAL A 62 -22.14 -20.98 9.69
CA VAL A 62 -22.48 -20.83 8.27
C VAL A 62 -21.90 -22.02 7.51
N GLN A 63 -22.60 -22.49 6.47
CA GLN A 63 -22.07 -23.50 5.56
C GLN A 63 -20.72 -23.02 4.97
N ILE A 64 -19.69 -23.88 5.00
CA ILE A 64 -18.31 -23.53 4.65
C ILE A 64 -18.22 -22.97 3.23
N ASP A 65 -18.88 -23.59 2.27
CA ASP A 65 -18.89 -23.18 0.85
C ASP A 65 -19.54 -21.81 0.65
N LYS A 66 -20.63 -21.53 1.35
CA LYS A 66 -21.33 -20.23 1.29
C LYS A 66 -20.51 -19.13 1.97
N GLY A 67 -19.91 -19.43 3.11
CA GLY A 67 -19.02 -18.51 3.81
C GLY A 67 -17.79 -18.16 2.97
N GLU A 68 -17.18 -19.14 2.31
CA GLU A 68 -16.03 -18.91 1.41
C GLU A 68 -16.42 -18.12 0.14
N ALA A 69 -17.58 -18.41 -0.47
CA ALA A 69 -18.06 -17.65 -1.61
C ALA A 69 -18.29 -16.17 -1.25
N LEU A 70 -18.87 -15.89 -0.08
CA LEU A 70 -19.01 -14.52 0.42
C LEU A 70 -17.65 -13.87 0.68
N ARG A 71 -16.70 -14.58 1.29
CA ARG A 71 -15.34 -14.08 1.53
C ARG A 71 -14.67 -13.67 0.22
N GLN A 72 -14.79 -14.45 -0.85
CA GLN A 72 -14.23 -14.11 -2.17
C GLN A 72 -14.90 -12.87 -2.75
N SER A 73 -16.20 -12.69 -2.60
CA SER A 73 -16.91 -11.48 -3.03
C SER A 73 -16.42 -10.23 -2.28
N VAL A 74 -16.25 -10.35 -0.97
CA VAL A 74 -15.70 -9.25 -0.13
C VAL A 74 -14.26 -8.94 -0.52
N LYS A 75 -13.42 -9.94 -0.80
CA LYS A 75 -12.06 -9.74 -1.29
C LYS A 75 -12.04 -8.99 -2.63
N ALA A 76 -12.93 -9.32 -3.54
CA ALA A 76 -13.05 -8.61 -4.82
C ALA A 76 -13.48 -7.15 -4.62
N ALA A 77 -14.40 -6.89 -3.69
CA ALA A 77 -14.80 -5.53 -3.33
C ALA A 77 -13.66 -4.74 -2.68
N GLU A 78 -12.89 -5.35 -1.77
CA GLU A 78 -11.69 -4.74 -1.17
C GLU A 78 -10.68 -4.34 -2.24
N LEU A 79 -10.34 -5.23 -3.19
CA LEU A 79 -9.44 -4.93 -4.29
C LEU A 79 -9.97 -3.80 -5.19
N SER A 80 -11.26 -3.75 -5.43
CA SER A 80 -11.88 -2.66 -6.21
C SER A 80 -11.77 -1.33 -5.47
N ALA A 81 -11.97 -1.33 -4.15
CA ALA A 81 -11.82 -0.13 -3.31
C ALA A 81 -10.36 0.36 -3.27
N GLU A 82 -9.38 -0.55 -3.22
CA GLU A 82 -7.96 -0.21 -3.29
C GLU A 82 -7.56 0.37 -4.66
N LYS A 83 -8.14 -0.12 -5.77
CA LYS A 83 -7.94 0.46 -7.10
C LYS A 83 -8.50 1.88 -7.19
N ILE A 84 -9.65 2.14 -6.61
CA ILE A 84 -10.22 3.50 -6.52
C ILE A 84 -9.27 4.42 -5.75
N GLN A 85 -8.72 3.95 -4.64
CA GLN A 85 -7.73 4.71 -3.87
C GLN A 85 -6.47 5.02 -4.70
N LEU A 86 -5.96 4.06 -5.47
CA LEU A 86 -4.84 4.29 -6.38
C LEU A 86 -5.15 5.36 -7.42
N ASN A 87 -6.34 5.34 -8.03
CA ASN A 87 -6.75 6.36 -8.99
C ASN A 87 -6.83 7.76 -8.35
N MET A 88 -7.34 7.85 -7.12
CA MET A 88 -7.35 9.14 -6.37
C MET A 88 -5.93 9.68 -6.18
N MET A 89 -4.97 8.82 -5.88
CA MET A 89 -3.57 9.20 -5.72
C MET A 89 -2.91 9.54 -7.05
N GLU A 90 -3.20 8.80 -8.12
CA GLU A 90 -2.69 9.07 -9.46
C GLU A 90 -3.03 10.49 -9.91
N ASP A 91 -4.27 10.91 -9.74
CA ASP A 91 -4.71 12.29 -10.05
C ASP A 91 -3.92 13.33 -9.24
N ALA A 92 -3.66 13.05 -7.97
CA ALA A 92 -2.88 13.95 -7.11
C ALA A 92 -1.40 13.99 -7.48
N THR A 93 -0.84 12.91 -8.01
CA THR A 93 0.60 12.82 -8.33
C THR A 93 0.98 13.49 -9.65
N VAL A 94 0.03 13.86 -10.49
CA VAL A 94 0.28 14.60 -11.74
C VAL A 94 1.09 15.88 -11.50
N GLN A 95 0.84 16.56 -10.40
CA GLN A 95 1.51 17.81 -10.03
C GLN A 95 2.81 17.64 -9.24
N VAL A 96 3.21 16.41 -8.93
CA VAL A 96 4.46 16.16 -8.19
C VAL A 96 5.66 16.48 -9.09
N PRO A 97 6.59 17.35 -8.63
CA PRO A 97 7.75 17.73 -9.42
C PRO A 97 8.76 16.58 -9.59
N PRO A 98 9.61 16.63 -10.61
CA PRO A 98 10.70 15.69 -10.74
C PRO A 98 11.68 15.81 -9.56
N SER A 99 12.39 14.73 -9.28
CA SER A 99 13.43 14.64 -8.25
C SER A 99 14.81 14.62 -8.91
N ASP A 100 15.78 15.25 -8.28
CA ASP A 100 17.19 15.11 -8.65
C ASP A 100 17.81 13.78 -8.18
N ILE A 101 17.08 13.04 -7.33
CA ILE A 101 17.52 11.75 -6.79
C ILE A 101 17.26 10.65 -7.82
N GLN A 102 18.34 9.98 -8.23
CA GLN A 102 18.22 8.84 -9.14
C GLN A 102 17.54 7.64 -8.46
N PRO A 103 16.64 6.97 -9.16
CA PRO A 103 16.00 5.76 -8.64
C PRO A 103 17.05 4.63 -8.50
N ASN A 104 17.29 4.22 -7.27
CA ASN A 104 18.11 3.08 -6.92
C ASN A 104 17.56 2.35 -5.69
N LEU A 105 18.13 1.20 -5.37
CA LEU A 105 17.63 0.38 -4.26
C LEU A 105 17.64 1.12 -2.92
N SER A 106 18.71 1.86 -2.63
CA SER A 106 18.83 2.61 -1.37
C SER A 106 17.75 3.69 -1.23
N ASN A 107 17.56 4.50 -2.28
CA ASN A 107 16.60 5.59 -2.28
C ASN A 107 15.16 5.06 -2.25
N LEU A 108 14.87 4.02 -3.01
CA LEU A 108 13.55 3.39 -3.02
C LEU A 108 13.24 2.73 -1.68
N THR A 109 14.20 2.05 -1.07
CA THR A 109 14.05 1.49 0.28
C THR A 109 13.76 2.58 1.31
N ALA A 110 14.44 3.72 1.24
CA ALA A 110 14.22 4.85 2.13
C ALA A 110 12.80 5.44 1.98
N VAL A 111 12.32 5.59 0.75
CA VAL A 111 10.96 6.07 0.46
C VAL A 111 9.91 5.11 1.01
N LEU A 112 10.04 3.83 0.75
CA LEU A 112 9.10 2.82 1.26
C LEU A 112 9.13 2.73 2.80
N ALA A 113 10.33 2.82 3.40
CA ALA A 113 10.47 2.84 4.86
C ALA A 113 9.78 4.05 5.49
N MET A 114 9.86 5.23 4.88
CA MET A 114 9.13 6.42 5.32
C MET A 114 7.62 6.18 5.36
N VAL A 115 7.04 5.55 4.35
CA VAL A 115 5.61 5.25 4.30
C VAL A 115 5.21 4.27 5.41
N VAL A 116 5.99 3.20 5.60
CA VAL A 116 5.70 2.19 6.62
C VAL A 116 5.85 2.77 8.03
N ASP A 117 6.91 3.55 8.27
CA ASP A 117 7.16 4.19 9.57
C ASP A 117 6.04 5.16 9.96
N ALA A 118 5.58 5.97 9.00
CA ALA A 118 4.49 6.92 9.22
C ALA A 118 3.14 6.25 9.59
N GLN A 119 2.96 4.99 9.26
CA GLN A 119 1.75 4.21 9.52
C GLN A 119 1.91 3.23 10.68
N SER A 120 3.14 2.97 11.09
CA SER A 120 3.44 2.03 12.16
C SER A 120 3.23 2.69 13.54
N LYS A 121 2.66 1.93 14.46
CA LYS A 121 2.55 2.34 15.87
C LYS A 121 3.82 2.04 16.68
N THR A 122 4.75 1.31 16.10
CA THR A 122 6.00 0.87 16.70
C THR A 122 7.16 1.13 15.75
N ALA A 123 8.38 1.22 16.27
CA ALA A 123 9.58 1.36 15.46
C ALA A 123 9.73 0.20 14.47
N LEU A 124 10.29 0.48 13.29
CA LEU A 124 10.57 -0.53 12.29
C LEU A 124 11.59 -1.55 12.81
N THR A 125 11.24 -2.83 12.68
CA THR A 125 12.13 -3.94 13.03
C THR A 125 13.07 -4.28 11.87
N PRO A 126 14.18 -5.02 12.12
CA PRO A 126 15.02 -5.55 11.04
C PRO A 126 14.24 -6.43 10.03
N GLU A 127 13.23 -7.15 10.48
CA GLU A 127 12.35 -7.93 9.59
C GLU A 127 11.51 -7.03 8.68
N HIS A 128 10.95 -5.95 9.22
CA HIS A 128 10.27 -4.94 8.41
C HIS A 128 11.19 -4.38 7.33
N MET A 129 12.42 -4.02 7.69
CA MET A 129 13.40 -3.49 6.74
C MET A 129 13.77 -4.49 5.65
N LYS A 130 13.92 -5.77 6.00
CA LYS A 130 14.16 -6.84 5.02
C LYS A 130 13.01 -6.96 4.02
N ASN A 131 11.76 -6.93 4.49
CA ASN A 131 10.58 -6.99 3.65
C ASN A 131 10.47 -5.75 2.73
N ILE A 132 10.78 -4.58 3.26
CA ILE A 132 10.81 -3.33 2.47
C ILE A 132 11.86 -3.43 1.35
N GLN A 133 13.06 -3.95 1.63
CA GLN A 133 14.10 -4.16 0.61
C GLN A 133 13.67 -5.16 -0.47
N LEU A 134 12.96 -6.23 -0.09
CA LEU A 134 12.43 -7.19 -1.08
C LEU A 134 11.42 -6.53 -2.01
N ILE A 135 10.53 -5.70 -1.48
CA ILE A 135 9.55 -4.94 -2.27
C ILE A 135 10.28 -3.95 -3.20
N ALA A 136 11.25 -3.20 -2.68
CA ALA A 136 12.04 -2.25 -3.46
C ALA A 136 12.77 -2.94 -4.62
N THR A 137 13.39 -4.09 -4.37
CA THR A 137 14.05 -4.90 -5.39
C THR A 137 13.06 -5.33 -6.47
N ALA A 138 11.90 -5.84 -6.07
CA ALA A 138 10.88 -6.31 -7.02
C ALA A 138 10.34 -5.16 -7.90
N ILE A 139 10.21 -3.96 -7.36
CA ILE A 139 9.78 -2.78 -8.13
C ILE A 139 10.84 -2.41 -9.16
N LEU A 140 12.11 -2.35 -8.77
CA LEU A 140 13.22 -2.01 -9.67
C LEU A 140 13.41 -3.04 -10.78
N ASP A 141 13.30 -4.34 -10.47
CA ASP A 141 13.42 -5.41 -11.46
C ASP A 141 12.32 -5.33 -12.53
N ARG A 142 11.09 -4.96 -12.14
CA ARG A 142 9.99 -4.75 -13.09
C ARG A 142 10.24 -3.57 -14.03
N GLU A 143 10.80 -2.50 -13.52
CA GLU A 143 11.12 -1.33 -14.35
C GLU A 143 12.28 -1.62 -15.31
N ALA A 144 13.28 -2.39 -14.90
CA ALA A 144 14.38 -2.83 -15.76
C ALA A 144 13.88 -3.69 -16.95
N VAL A 145 12.83 -4.50 -16.75
CA VAL A 145 12.23 -5.31 -17.83
C VAL A 145 11.41 -4.46 -18.81
N ARG A 146 10.86 -3.32 -18.37
CA ARG A 146 10.08 -2.41 -19.22
C ARG A 146 10.93 -1.43 -20.02
N ALA A 147 12.14 -1.20 -19.60
CA ALA A 147 13.11 -0.35 -20.28
C ALA A 147 13.78 -1.11 -21.43
#